data_25317d7dde3409e5342321f68daa4ed7
#
_entry.id   25317d7dde3409e5342321f68daa4ed7
#
_cell.length_a   1.000
_cell.length_b   1.000
_cell.length_c   1.000
_cell.angle_alpha   90.00
_cell.angle_beta   90.00
_cell.angle_gamma   90.00
#
_symmetry.space_group_name_H-M   'P 1'
#
loop_
_entity.id
_entity.type
_entity.pdbx_description
1 polymer ?
#
loop_
_entity_poly.entity_id
_entity_poly.type
_entity_poly.pdbx_seq_one_letter_code
_entity_poly.pdbx_strand_id
1 'polypeptide(L)'
;SARGTLVMVGGGVGCWYVSKEQEWHREWLSGQPFTLRWVAGNHEDYDMLAERPVGEWHGGKVQYIKENVIHLMRGQVYELDGIRLFAFGGARSHDIHGGILDPDDPDFRKKYQALRRAGAWFRVNHVSWWKEEMPDEAEFEEGRRNLERAGWQVDFIVTHCTASSTQALAGGILYQPDTLTDYLEEIRQKCQYRKWFFGHYHDNRNVTEKDLML
;
A
#
# COMPACT_ATOMS: atom_id res chain seq x y z
N SER A 1 -10.03 7.72 -27.50
CA SER A 1 -8.59 7.53 -27.38
C SER A 1 -8.32 6.74 -26.11
N ALA A 2 -7.52 5.66 -26.18
CA ALA A 2 -7.13 4.90 -25.00
C ALA A 2 -6.37 5.84 -24.04
N ARG A 3 -6.86 6.00 -22.81
CA ARG A 3 -6.14 6.73 -21.76
C ARG A 3 -4.87 5.95 -21.41
N GLY A 4 -3.74 6.62 -21.28
CA GLY A 4 -2.52 6.00 -20.76
C GLY A 4 -2.76 5.44 -19.36
N THR A 5 -1.95 4.45 -18.94
CA THR A 5 -1.99 3.88 -17.60
C THR A 5 -0.78 4.35 -16.81
N LEU A 6 -1.03 4.86 -15.60
CA LEU A 6 0.00 5.13 -14.61
C LEU A 6 -0.21 4.18 -13.43
N VAL A 7 0.84 3.54 -12.96
CA VAL A 7 0.82 2.74 -11.73
C VAL A 7 1.62 3.49 -10.66
N MET A 8 0.99 3.74 -9.52
CA MET A 8 1.62 4.39 -8.36
C MET A 8 1.87 3.37 -7.25
N VAL A 9 3.04 3.48 -6.64
CA VAL A 9 3.50 2.62 -5.55
C VAL A 9 3.40 3.39 -4.24
N GLY A 10 2.29 3.22 -3.53
CA GLY A 10 2.08 3.84 -2.22
C GLY A 10 1.22 5.08 -2.21
N GLY A 11 1.01 5.62 -1.03
CA GLY A 11 0.08 6.68 -0.72
C GLY A 11 0.19 7.97 -1.53
N GLY A 12 -0.78 8.86 -1.39
CA GLY A 12 -0.80 10.15 -2.07
C GLY A 12 -1.90 10.32 -3.10
N VAL A 13 -2.84 9.38 -3.20
CA VAL A 13 -4.01 9.51 -4.09
C VAL A 13 -5.19 10.27 -3.48
N GLY A 14 -4.99 10.94 -2.35
CA GLY A 14 -6.05 11.68 -1.68
C GLY A 14 -6.97 10.80 -0.84
N CYS A 15 -6.47 9.68 -0.37
CA CYS A 15 -7.18 8.73 0.47
C CYS A 15 -6.59 8.63 1.89
N TRP A 16 -5.91 9.69 2.38
CA TRP A 16 -5.25 9.68 3.69
C TRP A 16 -6.18 9.98 4.86
N TYR A 17 -7.15 10.86 4.66
CA TYR A 17 -8.16 11.24 5.66
C TYR A 17 -9.26 12.06 5.00
N VAL A 18 -10.41 12.15 5.67
CA VAL A 18 -11.53 12.94 5.15
C VAL A 18 -11.25 14.43 5.33
N SER A 19 -10.94 15.12 4.24
CA SER A 19 -10.78 16.58 4.20
C SER A 19 -11.14 17.15 2.83
N LYS A 20 -11.41 18.44 2.78
CA LYS A 20 -11.65 19.16 1.51
C LYS A 20 -10.45 19.14 0.58
N GLU A 21 -9.25 19.15 1.14
CA GLU A 21 -7.99 19.07 0.39
C GLU A 21 -7.84 17.71 -0.29
N GLN A 22 -8.12 16.61 0.43
CA GLN A 22 -8.07 15.27 -0.12
C GLN A 22 -9.18 15.05 -1.17
N GLU A 23 -10.36 15.61 -0.96
CA GLU A 23 -11.44 15.59 -1.95
C GLU A 23 -11.04 16.34 -3.22
N TRP A 24 -10.47 17.53 -3.10
CA TRP A 24 -9.95 18.28 -4.24
C TRP A 24 -8.86 17.48 -4.98
N HIS A 25 -7.97 16.80 -4.28
CA HIS A 25 -6.92 15.99 -4.89
C HIS A 25 -7.51 14.82 -5.69
N ARG A 26 -8.52 14.12 -5.14
CA ARG A 26 -9.23 13.06 -5.87
C ARG A 26 -9.95 13.59 -7.13
N GLU A 27 -10.57 14.75 -7.04
CA GLU A 27 -11.20 15.40 -8.20
C GLU A 27 -10.15 15.81 -9.24
N TRP A 28 -9.05 16.38 -8.82
CA TRP A 28 -7.94 16.72 -9.73
C TRP A 28 -7.41 15.48 -10.45
N LEU A 29 -7.15 14.37 -9.74
CA LEU A 29 -6.74 13.10 -10.33
C LEU A 29 -7.78 12.56 -11.32
N SER A 30 -9.06 12.69 -11.00
CA SER A 30 -10.17 12.29 -11.87
C SER A 30 -10.19 13.06 -13.19
N GLY A 31 -9.74 14.31 -13.19
CA GLY A 31 -9.63 15.15 -14.39
C GLY A 31 -8.42 14.84 -15.29
N GLN A 32 -7.51 13.95 -14.88
CA GLN A 32 -6.31 13.67 -15.65
C GLN A 32 -6.60 12.81 -16.91
N PRO A 33 -5.78 12.93 -17.98
CA PRO A 33 -5.97 12.18 -19.22
C PRO A 33 -5.51 10.72 -19.16
N PHE A 34 -5.11 10.23 -17.98
CA PHE A 34 -4.67 8.86 -17.75
C PHE A 34 -5.56 8.14 -16.71
N THR A 35 -5.48 6.83 -16.67
CA THR A 35 -6.03 6.05 -15.55
C THR A 35 -4.95 5.76 -14.55
N LEU A 36 -5.17 6.20 -13.31
CA LEU A 36 -4.29 5.92 -12.18
C LEU A 36 -4.68 4.59 -11.55
N ARG A 37 -3.71 3.71 -11.39
CA ARG A 37 -3.80 2.48 -10.60
C ARG A 37 -2.78 2.54 -9.50
N TRP A 38 -3.16 2.17 -8.29
CA TRP A 38 -2.31 2.33 -7.13
C TRP A 38 -2.52 1.23 -6.09
N VAL A 39 -1.51 0.97 -5.30
CA VAL A 39 -1.58 0.12 -4.11
C VAL A 39 -1.63 0.99 -2.86
N ALA A 40 -2.44 0.62 -1.87
CA ALA A 40 -2.54 1.35 -0.62
C ALA A 40 -1.22 1.32 0.16
N GLY A 41 -0.88 2.42 0.80
CA GLY A 41 0.24 2.53 1.74
C GLY A 41 -0.21 2.36 3.20
N ASN A 42 0.66 2.75 4.13
CA ASN A 42 0.35 2.74 5.56
C ASN A 42 -0.41 3.99 6.03
N HIS A 43 -0.50 5.03 5.22
CA HIS A 43 -1.17 6.29 5.56
C HIS A 43 -2.52 6.45 4.84
N GLU A 44 -3.19 5.37 4.49
CA GLU A 44 -4.49 5.44 3.84
C GLU A 44 -5.63 5.41 4.86
N ASP A 45 -6.74 6.07 4.51
CA ASP A 45 -8.00 5.95 5.22
C ASP A 45 -8.67 4.62 4.84
N TYR A 46 -8.37 3.59 5.61
CA TYR A 46 -8.90 2.25 5.34
C TYR A 46 -10.40 2.15 5.63
N ASP A 47 -10.98 3.01 6.48
CA ASP A 47 -12.44 3.10 6.66
C ASP A 47 -13.09 3.56 5.35
N MET A 48 -12.56 4.60 4.73
CA MET A 48 -13.04 5.07 3.43
C MET A 48 -12.87 4.01 2.34
N LEU A 49 -11.76 3.28 2.34
CA LEU A 49 -11.53 2.19 1.38
C LEU A 49 -12.54 1.04 1.59
N ALA A 50 -12.84 0.68 2.84
CA ALA A 50 -13.80 -0.37 3.17
C ALA A 50 -15.23 -0.07 2.67
N GLU A 51 -15.60 1.21 2.56
CA GLU A 51 -16.89 1.64 2.01
C GLU A 51 -16.99 1.53 0.48
N ARG A 52 -15.86 1.33 -0.22
CA ARG A 52 -15.85 1.29 -1.69
C ARG A 52 -16.28 -0.08 -2.19
N PRO A 53 -17.17 -0.14 -3.20
CA PRO A 53 -17.57 -1.41 -3.77
C PRO A 53 -16.37 -2.10 -4.42
N VAL A 54 -16.30 -3.41 -4.23
CA VAL A 54 -15.32 -4.24 -4.92
C VAL A 54 -15.83 -4.54 -6.32
N GLY A 55 -15.00 -4.23 -7.30
CA GLY A 55 -15.20 -4.57 -8.70
C GLY A 55 -14.14 -5.54 -9.19
N GLU A 56 -14.18 -5.82 -10.48
CA GLU A 56 -13.18 -6.65 -11.17
C GLU A 56 -12.52 -5.85 -12.30
N TRP A 57 -11.22 -6.05 -12.46
CA TRP A 57 -10.46 -5.48 -13.56
C TRP A 57 -9.33 -6.43 -13.95
N HIS A 58 -9.31 -6.85 -15.24
CA HIS A 58 -8.26 -7.73 -15.79
C HIS A 58 -7.97 -8.99 -14.94
N GLY A 59 -9.03 -9.62 -14.41
CA GLY A 59 -8.95 -10.86 -13.65
C GLY A 59 -8.66 -10.70 -12.15
N GLY A 60 -8.49 -9.47 -11.66
CA GLY A 60 -8.25 -9.18 -10.25
C GLY A 60 -9.27 -8.22 -9.64
N LYS A 61 -9.44 -8.27 -8.32
CA LYS A 61 -10.32 -7.38 -7.56
C LYS A 61 -9.74 -5.99 -7.46
N VAL A 62 -10.59 -4.98 -7.62
CA VAL A 62 -10.25 -3.55 -7.50
C VAL A 62 -11.33 -2.80 -6.75
N GLN A 63 -10.98 -1.60 -6.26
CA GLN A 63 -11.95 -0.63 -5.77
C GLN A 63 -11.83 0.67 -6.57
N TYR A 64 -12.96 1.19 -7.04
CA TYR A 64 -13.01 2.43 -7.80
C TYR A 64 -13.19 3.61 -6.84
N ILE A 65 -12.16 4.44 -6.69
CA ILE A 65 -12.25 5.70 -5.95
C ILE A 65 -12.94 6.74 -6.83
N LYS A 66 -12.57 6.77 -8.10
CA LYS A 66 -13.19 7.48 -9.24
C LYS A 66 -13.11 6.56 -10.45
N GLU A 67 -13.79 6.91 -11.55
CA GLU A 67 -13.80 6.11 -12.80
C GLU A 67 -12.38 5.74 -13.27
N ASN A 68 -11.44 6.69 -13.16
CA ASN A 68 -10.05 6.53 -13.60
C ASN A 68 -9.02 6.51 -12.44
N VAL A 69 -9.47 6.41 -11.18
CA VAL A 69 -8.62 6.26 -9.99
C VAL A 69 -8.97 4.94 -9.32
N ILE A 70 -8.13 3.93 -9.51
CA ILE A 70 -8.43 2.54 -9.22
C ILE A 70 -7.43 1.99 -8.19
N HIS A 71 -7.95 1.56 -7.04
CA HIS A 71 -7.19 0.84 -6.03
C HIS A 71 -7.03 -0.62 -6.43
N LEU A 72 -5.78 -1.05 -6.60
CA LEU A 72 -5.42 -2.45 -6.80
C LEU A 72 -5.42 -3.15 -5.43
N MET A 73 -6.33 -4.10 -5.23
CA MET A 73 -6.47 -4.78 -3.95
C MET A 73 -5.31 -5.75 -3.70
N ARG A 74 -5.06 -6.07 -2.44
CA ARG A 74 -4.00 -6.97 -2.02
C ARG A 74 -4.16 -8.36 -2.58
N GLY A 75 -3.05 -8.96 -2.96
CA GLY A 75 -2.98 -10.37 -3.37
C GLY A 75 -3.55 -10.66 -4.75
N GLN A 76 -3.79 -9.64 -5.57
CA GLN A 76 -4.36 -9.82 -6.89
C GLN A 76 -3.29 -9.95 -7.97
N VAL A 77 -3.58 -10.79 -8.97
CA VAL A 77 -2.83 -10.87 -10.23
C VAL A 77 -3.70 -10.32 -11.33
N TYR A 78 -3.20 -9.31 -12.04
CA TYR A 78 -3.88 -8.69 -13.17
C TYR A 78 -3.17 -9.06 -14.46
N GLU A 79 -3.94 -9.38 -15.51
CA GLU A 79 -3.39 -9.72 -16.82
C GLU A 79 -3.77 -8.67 -17.87
N LEU A 80 -2.76 -7.93 -18.33
CA LEU A 80 -2.89 -6.85 -19.30
C LEU A 80 -2.08 -7.19 -20.55
N ASP A 81 -2.77 -7.51 -21.64
CA ASP A 81 -2.12 -7.78 -22.95
C ASP A 81 -0.98 -8.83 -22.85
N GLY A 82 -1.20 -9.87 -22.06
CA GLY A 82 -0.23 -10.94 -21.83
C GLY A 82 0.85 -10.61 -20.79
N ILE A 83 0.80 -9.43 -20.15
CA ILE A 83 1.67 -9.03 -19.04
C ILE A 83 0.93 -9.29 -17.74
N ARG A 84 1.56 -9.99 -16.80
CA ARG A 84 1.02 -10.25 -15.47
C ARG A 84 1.63 -9.33 -14.42
N LEU A 85 0.76 -8.69 -13.65
CA LEU A 85 1.10 -7.79 -12.56
C LEU A 85 0.55 -8.35 -11.25
N PHE A 86 1.40 -8.63 -10.26
CA PHE A 86 0.96 -8.90 -8.89
C PHE A 86 1.00 -7.63 -8.06
N ALA A 87 -0.08 -7.34 -7.31
CA ALA A 87 -0.19 -6.16 -6.46
C ALA A 87 -0.43 -6.53 -4.99
N PHE A 88 0.28 -5.85 -4.07
CA PHE A 88 0.09 -6.03 -2.64
C PHE A 88 0.44 -4.75 -1.87
N GLY A 89 -0.58 -4.06 -1.36
CA GLY A 89 -0.42 -2.82 -0.59
C GLY A 89 -0.19 -3.05 0.90
N GLY A 90 0.08 -1.96 1.61
CA GLY A 90 0.29 -1.92 3.05
C GLY A 90 1.77 -1.85 3.44
N ALA A 91 1.98 -1.35 4.65
CA ALA A 91 3.25 -1.38 5.37
C ALA A 91 3.00 -1.04 6.84
N ARG A 92 3.86 -1.49 7.71
CA ARG A 92 3.83 -1.10 9.12
C ARG A 92 4.34 0.33 9.29
N SER A 93 3.56 1.18 9.95
CA SER A 93 4.00 2.52 10.33
C SER A 93 5.16 2.48 11.31
N HIS A 94 6.18 3.27 11.05
CA HIS A 94 7.37 3.41 11.91
C HIS A 94 7.37 4.71 12.72
N ASP A 95 6.47 5.63 12.44
CA ASP A 95 6.33 6.94 13.09
C ASP A 95 5.31 6.94 14.26
N ILE A 96 5.31 5.85 15.03
CA ILE A 96 4.38 5.58 16.14
C ILE A 96 5.10 5.31 17.47
N HIS A 97 6.32 5.85 17.66
CA HIS A 97 7.09 5.64 18.90
C HIS A 97 6.38 6.17 20.15
N GLY A 98 5.56 7.21 20.02
CA GLY A 98 4.71 7.74 21.09
C GLY A 98 3.41 6.95 21.29
N GLY A 99 3.18 5.93 20.47
CA GLY A 99 2.00 5.08 20.52
C GLY A 99 0.88 5.52 19.58
N ILE A 100 -0.21 4.77 19.66
CA ILE A 100 -1.46 5.02 18.93
C ILE A 100 -2.50 5.38 19.97
N LEU A 101 -3.07 6.58 19.86
CA LEU A 101 -4.13 7.06 20.76
C LEU A 101 -5.49 6.61 20.26
N ASP A 102 -6.33 6.20 21.21
CA ASP A 102 -7.74 5.93 20.95
C ASP A 102 -8.57 7.20 21.24
N PRO A 103 -9.34 7.73 20.28
CA PRO A 103 -10.22 8.88 20.51
C PRO A 103 -11.24 8.66 21.62
N ASP A 104 -11.64 7.41 21.88
CA ASP A 104 -12.62 7.05 22.90
C ASP A 104 -12.00 6.88 24.30
N ASP A 105 -10.68 6.97 24.44
CA ASP A 105 -10.00 6.95 25.73
C ASP A 105 -10.39 8.18 26.56
N PRO A 106 -10.88 8.03 27.81
CA PRO A 106 -11.25 9.15 28.69
C PRO A 106 -10.09 10.16 28.89
N ASP A 107 -8.84 9.70 28.83
CA ASP A 107 -7.64 10.52 28.96
C ASP A 107 -7.08 11.02 27.61
N PHE A 108 -7.77 10.79 26.49
CA PHE A 108 -7.30 11.11 25.13
C PHE A 108 -6.72 12.51 25.03
N ARG A 109 -7.48 13.54 25.44
CA ARG A 109 -7.04 14.95 25.34
C ARG A 109 -5.75 15.23 26.12
N LYS A 110 -5.62 14.63 27.29
CA LYS A 110 -4.44 14.79 28.16
C LYS A 110 -3.22 14.14 27.53
N LYS A 111 -3.37 12.89 27.06
CA LYS A 111 -2.32 12.13 26.37
C LYS A 111 -1.89 12.81 25.07
N TYR A 112 -2.84 13.26 24.26
CA TYR A 112 -2.61 13.98 23.01
C TYR A 112 -1.78 15.25 23.23
N GLN A 113 -2.19 16.09 24.21
CA GLN A 113 -1.46 17.31 24.53
C GLN A 113 -0.05 17.04 25.08
N ALA A 114 0.11 16.01 25.90
CA ALA A 114 1.42 15.62 26.45
C ALA A 114 2.38 15.20 25.34
N LEU A 115 1.94 14.33 24.45
CA LEU A 115 2.75 13.84 23.30
C LEU A 115 3.08 14.99 22.33
N ARG A 116 2.13 15.87 22.04
CA ARG A 116 2.40 17.05 21.22
C ARG A 116 3.45 17.98 21.85
N ARG A 117 3.36 18.25 23.14
CA ARG A 117 4.35 19.10 23.85
C ARG A 117 5.73 18.45 23.88
N ALA A 118 5.78 17.12 23.97
CA ALA A 118 7.02 16.36 23.93
C ALA A 118 7.64 16.23 22.53
N GLY A 119 6.94 16.69 21.48
CA GLY A 119 7.36 16.48 20.09
C GLY A 119 7.41 15.00 19.69
N ALA A 120 6.64 14.15 20.36
CA ALA A 120 6.64 12.72 20.10
C ALA A 120 5.89 12.39 18.80
N TRP A 121 6.35 11.37 18.11
CA TRP A 121 5.69 10.84 16.92
C TRP A 121 4.62 9.84 17.36
N PHE A 122 3.37 10.21 17.20
CA PHE A 122 2.22 9.38 17.56
C PHE A 122 1.13 9.50 16.50
N ARG A 123 0.22 8.55 16.49
CA ARG A 123 -0.94 8.52 15.59
C ARG A 123 -2.23 8.38 16.40
N VAL A 124 -3.35 8.60 15.73
CA VAL A 124 -4.68 8.49 16.32
C VAL A 124 -5.47 7.45 15.53
N ASN A 125 -6.01 6.48 16.25
CA ASN A 125 -6.79 5.38 15.69
C ASN A 125 -8.01 5.90 14.92
N HIS A 126 -8.27 5.34 13.73
CA HIS A 126 -9.32 5.77 12.79
C HIS A 126 -9.33 7.27 12.43
N VAL A 127 -8.17 7.96 12.57
CA VAL A 127 -7.98 9.36 12.16
C VAL A 127 -6.71 9.53 11.35
N SER A 128 -5.62 8.94 11.79
CA SER A 128 -4.32 9.01 11.12
C SER A 128 -3.54 7.70 11.16
N TRP A 129 -4.19 6.65 11.64
CA TRP A 129 -3.68 5.28 11.67
C TRP A 129 -4.85 4.29 11.69
N TRP A 130 -4.69 3.20 10.98
CA TRP A 130 -5.62 2.08 10.91
C TRP A 130 -4.83 0.78 11.03
N LYS A 131 -5.33 -0.18 11.81
CA LYS A 131 -4.69 -1.50 11.92
C LYS A 131 -4.65 -2.25 10.58
N GLU A 132 -5.54 -1.89 9.67
CA GLU A 132 -5.66 -2.40 8.32
C GLU A 132 -4.50 -1.97 7.40
N GLU A 133 -3.58 -1.09 7.87
CA GLU A 133 -2.30 -0.86 7.19
C GLU A 133 -1.52 -2.18 7.03
N MET A 134 -1.69 -3.10 8.01
CA MET A 134 -1.16 -4.45 7.95
C MET A 134 -2.23 -5.42 7.42
N PRO A 135 -1.84 -6.31 6.49
CA PRO A 135 -2.74 -7.33 5.95
C PRO A 135 -3.17 -8.34 7.02
N ASP A 136 -4.35 -8.91 6.82
CA ASP A 136 -4.78 -10.08 7.57
C ASP A 136 -4.38 -11.40 6.87
N GLU A 137 -4.58 -12.54 7.55
CA GLU A 137 -4.22 -13.86 7.01
C GLU A 137 -5.03 -14.22 5.77
N ALA A 138 -6.28 -13.77 5.66
CA ALA A 138 -7.11 -14.04 4.48
C ALA A 138 -6.56 -13.35 3.23
N GLU A 139 -6.03 -12.13 3.37
CA GLU A 139 -5.37 -11.39 2.29
C GLU A 139 -4.04 -12.05 1.87
N PHE A 140 -3.25 -12.56 2.83
CA PHE A 140 -2.04 -13.33 2.53
C PHE A 140 -2.37 -14.62 1.77
N GLU A 141 -3.35 -15.38 2.24
CA GLU A 141 -3.78 -16.62 1.58
C GLU A 141 -4.39 -16.37 0.20
N GLU A 142 -5.12 -15.28 0.01
CA GLU A 142 -5.63 -14.90 -1.31
C GLU A 142 -4.48 -14.63 -2.29
N GLY A 143 -3.45 -13.93 -1.85
CA GLY A 143 -2.25 -13.68 -2.65
C GLY A 143 -1.51 -14.95 -3.02
N ARG A 144 -1.32 -15.89 -2.07
CA ARG A 144 -0.71 -17.20 -2.34
C ARG A 144 -1.50 -17.97 -3.39
N ARG A 145 -2.84 -18.07 -3.24
CA ARG A 145 -3.71 -18.78 -4.20
C ARG A 145 -3.65 -18.17 -5.61
N ASN A 146 -3.64 -16.84 -5.71
CA ASN A 146 -3.58 -16.17 -6.99
C ASN A 146 -2.22 -16.35 -7.68
N LEU A 147 -1.12 -16.29 -6.92
CA LEU A 147 0.22 -16.59 -7.43
C LEU A 147 0.36 -18.06 -7.83
N GLU A 148 -0.21 -18.99 -7.06
CA GLU A 148 -0.23 -20.41 -7.40
C GLU A 148 -0.97 -20.65 -8.72
N ARG A 149 -2.15 -20.02 -8.92
CA ARG A 149 -2.89 -20.07 -10.20
C ARG A 149 -2.08 -19.48 -11.37
N ALA A 150 -1.25 -18.48 -11.11
CA ALA A 150 -0.33 -17.92 -12.08
C ALA A 150 0.95 -18.74 -12.27
N GLY A 151 1.08 -19.90 -11.59
CA GLY A 151 2.25 -20.76 -11.64
C GLY A 151 3.49 -20.13 -10.98
N TRP A 152 3.29 -19.23 -9.99
CA TRP A 152 4.36 -18.44 -9.34
C TRP A 152 5.23 -17.69 -10.35
N GLN A 153 4.60 -17.18 -11.41
CA GLN A 153 5.30 -16.44 -12.46
C GLN A 153 4.48 -15.21 -12.87
N VAL A 154 5.07 -14.02 -12.70
CA VAL A 154 4.51 -12.73 -13.11
C VAL A 154 5.60 -11.88 -13.76
N ASP A 155 5.23 -10.87 -14.55
CA ASP A 155 6.20 -9.95 -15.12
C ASP A 155 6.63 -8.90 -14.12
N PHE A 156 5.65 -8.34 -13.40
CA PHE A 156 5.87 -7.25 -12.46
C PHE A 156 5.23 -7.52 -11.11
N ILE A 157 5.90 -7.08 -10.07
CA ILE A 157 5.36 -7.00 -8.71
C ILE A 157 5.33 -5.53 -8.31
N VAL A 158 4.19 -5.10 -7.75
CA VAL A 158 3.98 -3.74 -7.23
C VAL A 158 3.49 -3.85 -5.80
N THR A 159 4.27 -3.33 -4.87
CA THR A 159 3.95 -3.34 -3.43
C THR A 159 4.21 -1.98 -2.82
N HIS A 160 3.69 -1.70 -1.61
CA HIS A 160 4.05 -0.47 -0.92
C HIS A 160 5.39 -0.63 -0.19
N CYS A 161 5.54 -1.64 0.67
CA CYS A 161 6.86 -2.03 1.22
C CYS A 161 7.46 -3.19 0.41
N THR A 162 8.59 -3.76 0.85
CA THR A 162 9.30 -4.81 0.13
C THR A 162 9.63 -6.01 1.02
N ALA A 163 10.20 -7.07 0.43
CA ALA A 163 10.65 -8.28 1.11
C ALA A 163 11.71 -7.97 2.18
N SER A 164 11.74 -8.76 3.28
CA SER A 164 12.65 -8.56 4.42
C SER A 164 14.12 -8.46 4.00
N SER A 165 14.58 -9.30 3.08
CA SER A 165 15.96 -9.24 2.58
C SER A 165 16.24 -7.99 1.75
N THR A 166 15.31 -7.56 0.90
CA THR A 166 15.41 -6.33 0.12
C THR A 166 15.35 -5.10 1.02
N GLN A 167 14.48 -5.12 2.06
CA GLN A 167 14.40 -4.08 3.09
C GLN A 167 15.73 -3.89 3.81
N ALA A 168 16.40 -4.98 4.20
CA ALA A 168 17.71 -4.94 4.85
C ALA A 168 18.77 -4.24 3.97
N LEU A 169 18.68 -4.37 2.66
CA LEU A 169 19.55 -3.67 1.71
C LEU A 169 19.16 -2.20 1.48
N ALA A 170 17.86 -1.89 1.59
CA ALA A 170 17.31 -0.59 1.26
C ALA A 170 17.25 0.38 2.44
N GLY A 171 16.80 -0.08 3.61
CA GLY A 171 16.27 0.76 4.66
C GLY A 171 17.16 1.00 5.89
N GLY A 172 18.28 0.32 6.03
CA GLY A 172 19.11 0.46 7.23
C GLY A 172 18.40 0.06 8.53
N ILE A 173 18.82 0.64 9.67
CA ILE A 173 18.44 0.21 11.02
C ILE A 173 16.99 0.55 11.41
N LEU A 174 16.35 1.47 10.69
CA LEU A 174 15.02 2.01 11.06
C LEU A 174 13.86 1.05 10.79
N TYR A 175 14.04 0.12 9.87
CA TYR A 175 12.98 -0.79 9.43
C TYR A 175 13.29 -2.21 9.91
N GLN A 176 12.40 -2.75 10.71
CA GLN A 176 12.48 -4.13 11.20
C GLN A 176 11.56 -5.03 10.38
N PRO A 177 11.94 -6.29 10.13
CA PRO A 177 11.04 -7.27 9.52
C PRO A 177 9.75 -7.43 10.33
N ASP A 178 8.67 -7.69 9.62
CA ASP A 178 7.34 -7.96 10.17
C ASP A 178 6.61 -9.01 9.32
N THR A 179 5.39 -9.36 9.71
CA THR A 179 4.60 -10.40 9.02
C THR A 179 4.40 -10.13 7.54
N LEU A 180 4.26 -8.85 7.14
CA LEU A 180 4.10 -8.48 5.73
C LEU A 180 5.43 -8.60 4.97
N THR A 181 6.52 -8.05 5.50
CA THR A 181 7.82 -8.15 4.84
C THR A 181 8.33 -9.58 4.75
N ASP A 182 7.99 -10.44 5.72
CA ASP A 182 8.29 -11.87 5.69
C ASP A 182 7.42 -12.63 4.67
N TYR A 183 6.13 -12.28 4.55
CA TYR A 183 5.28 -12.78 3.47
C TYR A 183 5.81 -12.37 2.09
N LEU A 184 6.24 -11.14 1.92
CA LEU A 184 6.85 -10.67 0.68
C LEU A 184 8.19 -11.36 0.40
N GLU A 185 8.93 -11.75 1.44
CA GLU A 185 10.13 -12.58 1.29
C GLU A 185 9.79 -13.99 0.77
N GLU A 186 8.71 -14.61 1.24
CA GLU A 186 8.20 -15.86 0.70
C GLU A 186 7.93 -15.73 -0.81
N ILE A 187 7.25 -14.65 -1.22
CA ILE A 187 6.98 -14.38 -2.65
C ILE A 187 8.29 -14.22 -3.42
N ARG A 188 9.24 -13.45 -2.89
CA ARG A 188 10.54 -13.23 -3.51
C ARG A 188 11.29 -14.53 -3.79
N GLN A 189 11.20 -15.49 -2.87
CA GLN A 189 11.87 -16.79 -2.99
C GLN A 189 11.17 -17.75 -3.96
N LYS A 190 9.84 -17.70 -4.03
CA LYS A 190 9.04 -18.64 -4.83
C LYS A 190 8.69 -18.14 -6.22
N CYS A 191 8.49 -16.84 -6.37
CA CYS A 191 7.94 -16.25 -7.59
C CYS A 191 9.05 -15.85 -8.57
N GLN A 192 8.84 -16.18 -9.83
CA GLN A 192 9.65 -15.65 -10.92
C GLN A 192 9.06 -14.34 -11.40
N TYR A 193 9.86 -13.26 -11.42
CA TYR A 193 9.44 -11.94 -11.87
C TYR A 193 10.58 -11.23 -12.61
N ARG A 194 10.22 -10.23 -13.42
CA ARG A 194 11.17 -9.39 -14.16
C ARG A 194 11.60 -8.18 -13.34
N LYS A 195 10.63 -7.47 -12.76
CA LYS A 195 10.87 -6.29 -11.92
C LYS A 195 9.87 -6.22 -10.76
N TRP A 196 10.35 -5.72 -9.64
CA TRP A 196 9.57 -5.42 -8.46
C TRP A 196 9.70 -3.94 -8.10
N PHE A 197 8.57 -3.21 -8.08
CA PHE A 197 8.50 -1.81 -7.75
C PHE A 197 7.89 -1.64 -6.36
N PHE A 198 8.52 -0.85 -5.52
CA PHE A 198 8.03 -0.58 -4.16
C PHE A 198 8.39 0.83 -3.71
N GLY A 199 7.63 1.39 -2.73
CA GLY A 199 7.82 2.70 -2.13
C GLY A 199 8.18 2.62 -0.66
N HIS A 200 7.50 3.41 0.19
CA HIS A 200 7.57 3.42 1.65
C HIS A 200 8.85 4.01 2.25
N TYR A 201 10.00 3.80 1.66
CA TYR A 201 11.31 4.15 2.23
C TYR A 201 11.78 5.56 1.82
N HIS A 202 10.96 6.30 1.05
CA HIS A 202 11.19 7.69 0.65
C HIS A 202 12.52 7.92 -0.08
N ASP A 203 12.91 7.00 -0.92
CA ASP A 203 14.11 7.10 -1.77
C ASP A 203 13.78 6.62 -3.19
N ASN A 204 14.64 6.92 -4.15
CA ASN A 204 14.47 6.52 -5.54
C ASN A 204 15.77 5.92 -6.05
N ARG A 205 15.87 4.59 -6.05
CA ARG A 205 17.06 3.88 -6.51
C ARG A 205 16.79 2.42 -6.85
N ASN A 206 17.67 1.84 -7.64
CA ASN A 206 17.75 0.39 -7.81
C ASN A 206 18.39 -0.21 -6.55
N VAL A 207 17.68 -1.02 -5.81
CA VAL A 207 18.22 -1.77 -4.65
C VAL A 207 18.94 -3.01 -5.12
N THR A 208 18.36 -3.70 -6.11
CA THR A 208 18.98 -4.79 -6.85
C THR A 208 18.75 -4.58 -8.36
N GLU A 209 19.22 -5.51 -9.19
CA GLU A 209 18.93 -5.47 -10.62
C GLU A 209 17.42 -5.54 -10.92
N LYS A 210 16.66 -6.25 -10.08
CA LYS A 210 15.21 -6.46 -10.27
C LYS A 210 14.33 -5.58 -9.37
N ASP A 211 14.84 -5.15 -8.23
CA ASP A 211 14.06 -4.50 -7.18
C ASP A 211 14.33 -2.99 -7.18
N LEU A 212 13.29 -2.21 -7.51
CA LEU A 212 13.34 -0.76 -7.69
C LEU A 212 12.51 -0.07 -6.61
N MET A 213 13.14 0.77 -5.83
CA MET A 213 12.52 1.68 -4.88
C MET A 213 12.15 2.99 -5.58
N LEU A 214 10.92 3.48 -5.37
CA LEU A 214 10.33 4.65 -6.02
C LEU A 214 9.83 5.67 -4.99
#